data_5d4be06afb596eaad18b3c9800943c81
#
_entry.id   5d4be06afb596eaad18b3c9800943c81
#
_cell.length_a   1.000
_cell.length_b   1.000
_cell.length_c   1.000
_cell.angle_alpha   90.00
_cell.angle_beta   90.00
_cell.angle_gamma   90.00
#
_symmetry.space_group_name_H-M   'P 1'
#
loop_
_entity.id
_entity.type
_entity.pdbx_description
1 polymer ?
#
loop_
_entity_poly.entity_id
_entity_poly.type
_entity_poly.pdbx_seq_one_letter_code
_entity_poly.pdbx_strand_id
1 'polypeptide(L)'
;MKFNRRSKGISPIFVIVLTVFIDVTGFGIIIPLLPFYANEFQAGPTALGVLIASFAIMQFFFSPLLGKASDKQGRKPILLISLFISFISFTIFSFANSYLMLLFSRIIGGIATERAVAQAYIADVTDHKNRTKEMGKIGAALGAGFIIGPALGGILSTYGFSIPGYAAMSLTLINILFVISFLPEPQRIKEKTMESISQSSGYFRGLRDSLRKPLLGPTLLILFIVTLAFSTIPVIVPLLSIDFFNFNSLELSYVFIYIGLIQIVMQGFLINRLSKRFGEEKLIALGPILMATGILLMPIFQNVAIFFLANA
;
A
#
# COMPACT_ATOMS: atom_id res chain seq x y z
N MET A 1 -27.49 -21.50 -5.42
CA MET A 1 -26.66 -20.36 -5.85
C MET A 1 -26.07 -20.67 -7.21
N LYS A 2 -26.60 -20.08 -8.31
CA LYS A 2 -26.10 -20.33 -9.67
C LYS A 2 -25.03 -19.31 -9.99
N PHE A 3 -23.76 -19.67 -9.79
CA PHE A 3 -22.64 -18.96 -10.41
C PHE A 3 -22.82 -19.03 -11.93
N ASN A 4 -22.96 -17.88 -12.55
CA ASN A 4 -23.05 -17.82 -14.02
C ASN A 4 -21.69 -18.25 -14.60
N ARG A 5 -21.61 -19.49 -15.11
CA ARG A 5 -20.43 -20.19 -15.63
C ARG A 5 -19.90 -19.54 -16.93
N ARG A 6 -19.45 -18.30 -16.91
CA ARG A 6 -18.74 -17.68 -18.04
C ARG A 6 -17.44 -16.98 -17.66
N SER A 7 -16.87 -17.25 -16.50
CA SER A 7 -15.45 -16.93 -16.27
C SER A 7 -14.63 -18.19 -16.59
N LYS A 8 -13.65 -18.04 -17.45
CA LYS A 8 -12.67 -19.09 -17.78
C LYS A 8 -11.96 -19.59 -16.53
N GLY A 9 -12.53 -20.48 -15.73
CA GLY A 9 -11.88 -21.27 -14.68
C GLY A 9 -11.15 -20.56 -13.51
N ILE A 10 -10.93 -19.23 -13.55
CA ILE A 10 -10.16 -18.48 -12.54
C ILE A 10 -11.12 -17.83 -11.53
N SER A 11 -10.83 -18.01 -10.21
CA SER A 11 -11.62 -17.38 -9.15
C SER A 11 -11.53 -15.85 -9.21
N PRO A 12 -12.64 -15.09 -9.14
CA PRO A 12 -12.60 -13.63 -9.09
C PRO A 12 -11.77 -13.09 -7.92
N ILE A 13 -11.79 -13.78 -6.79
CA ILE A 13 -10.97 -13.42 -5.62
C ILE A 13 -9.47 -13.53 -5.95
N PHE A 14 -9.07 -14.57 -6.67
CA PHE A 14 -7.67 -14.71 -7.10
C PHE A 14 -7.25 -13.56 -8.02
N VAL A 15 -8.13 -13.16 -8.95
CA VAL A 15 -7.86 -12.02 -9.85
C VAL A 15 -7.64 -10.74 -9.03
N ILE A 16 -8.50 -10.46 -8.06
CA ILE A 16 -8.37 -9.28 -7.18
C ILE A 16 -7.09 -9.31 -6.34
N VAL A 17 -6.78 -10.47 -5.74
CA VAL A 17 -5.56 -10.64 -4.92
C VAL A 17 -4.31 -10.43 -5.77
N LEU A 18 -4.28 -10.99 -6.97
CA LEU A 18 -3.17 -10.81 -7.92
C LEU A 18 -3.07 -9.34 -8.39
N THR A 19 -4.21 -8.69 -8.64
CA THR A 19 -4.27 -7.26 -8.99
C THR A 19 -3.62 -6.40 -7.90
N VAL A 20 -3.98 -6.62 -6.63
CA VAL A 20 -3.39 -5.90 -5.49
C VAL A 20 -1.90 -6.21 -5.35
N PHE A 21 -1.50 -7.46 -5.54
CA PHE A 21 -0.09 -7.87 -5.50
C PHE A 21 0.74 -7.13 -6.57
N ILE A 22 0.27 -7.10 -7.82
CA ILE A 22 0.96 -6.41 -8.92
C ILE A 22 1.03 -4.90 -8.67
N ASP A 23 -0.08 -4.29 -8.23
CA ASP A 23 -0.14 -2.87 -7.90
C ASP A 23 0.89 -2.49 -6.83
N VAL A 24 0.90 -3.22 -5.72
CA VAL A 24 1.84 -2.97 -4.61
C VAL A 24 3.28 -3.28 -5.01
N THR A 25 3.51 -4.26 -5.87
CA THR A 25 4.84 -4.54 -6.43
C THR A 25 5.32 -3.34 -7.27
N GLY A 26 4.48 -2.79 -8.15
CA GLY A 26 4.81 -1.60 -8.94
C GLY A 26 5.13 -0.38 -8.07
N PHE A 27 4.33 -0.14 -7.04
CA PHE A 27 4.59 0.91 -6.04
C PHE A 27 5.89 0.66 -5.27
N GLY A 28 6.12 -0.57 -4.84
CA GLY A 28 7.33 -0.99 -4.10
C GLY A 28 8.62 -0.89 -4.92
N ILE A 29 8.56 -1.09 -6.24
CA ILE A 29 9.70 -0.87 -7.16
C ILE A 29 10.21 0.57 -7.05
N ILE A 30 9.32 1.54 -6.93
CA ILE A 30 9.64 2.95 -7.07
C ILE A 30 10.02 3.61 -5.73
N ILE A 31 9.36 3.25 -4.62
CA ILE A 31 9.53 3.93 -3.32
C ILE A 31 10.99 4.04 -2.88
N PRO A 32 11.78 2.95 -2.83
CA PRO A 32 13.16 3.02 -2.36
C PRO A 32 14.05 3.83 -3.28
N LEU A 33 13.64 4.02 -4.52
CA LEU A 33 14.42 4.73 -5.54
C LEU A 33 14.14 6.24 -5.56
N LEU A 34 13.02 6.69 -4.96
CA LEU A 34 12.66 8.11 -4.95
C LEU A 34 13.77 9.05 -4.44
N PRO A 35 14.53 8.72 -3.37
CA PRO A 35 15.64 9.56 -2.93
C PRO A 35 16.73 9.69 -4.00
N PHE A 36 17.05 8.61 -4.70
CA PHE A 36 18.07 8.63 -5.76
C PHE A 36 17.63 9.47 -6.96
N TYR A 37 16.35 9.37 -7.36
CA TYR A 37 15.78 10.22 -8.41
C TYR A 37 15.73 11.70 -7.98
N ALA A 38 15.35 11.98 -6.73
CA ALA A 38 15.34 13.34 -6.22
C ALA A 38 16.78 13.93 -6.25
N ASN A 39 17.76 13.15 -5.84
CA ASN A 39 19.17 13.57 -5.85
C ASN A 39 19.70 13.78 -7.28
N GLU A 40 19.35 12.93 -8.24
CA GLU A 40 19.69 13.08 -9.66
C GLU A 40 19.23 14.44 -10.20
N PHE A 41 18.05 14.90 -9.79
CA PHE A 41 17.53 16.22 -10.16
C PHE A 41 17.91 17.34 -9.17
N GLN A 42 18.93 17.13 -8.35
CA GLN A 42 19.45 18.09 -7.36
C GLN A 42 18.36 18.59 -6.38
N ALA A 43 17.36 17.76 -6.14
CA ALA A 43 16.28 18.06 -5.22
C ALA A 43 16.64 17.57 -3.81
N GLY A 44 16.63 18.48 -2.84
CA GLY A 44 17.00 18.17 -1.44
C GLY A 44 15.95 17.32 -0.70
N PRO A 45 16.20 16.98 0.57
CA PRO A 45 15.31 16.14 1.39
C PRO A 45 13.89 16.66 1.51
N THR A 46 13.69 17.97 1.52
CA THR A 46 12.35 18.60 1.53
C THR A 46 11.56 18.26 0.28
N ALA A 47 12.20 18.28 -0.89
CA ALA A 47 11.57 17.93 -2.15
C ALA A 47 11.17 16.43 -2.19
N LEU A 48 11.99 15.54 -1.64
CA LEU A 48 11.60 14.14 -1.44
C LEU A 48 10.35 14.01 -0.56
N GLY A 49 10.29 14.75 0.55
CA GLY A 49 9.10 14.81 1.41
C GLY A 49 7.85 15.26 0.63
N VAL A 50 7.98 16.26 -0.24
CA VAL A 50 6.87 16.74 -1.10
C VAL A 50 6.42 15.66 -2.10
N LEU A 51 7.34 14.89 -2.71
CA LEU A 51 6.99 13.78 -3.61
C LEU A 51 6.14 12.73 -2.91
N ILE A 52 6.49 12.36 -1.69
CA ILE A 52 5.78 11.34 -0.91
C ILE A 52 4.45 11.91 -0.38
N ALA A 53 4.47 13.14 0.16
CA ALA A 53 3.29 13.80 0.69
C ALA A 53 2.23 14.05 -0.40
N SER A 54 2.64 14.47 -1.60
CA SER A 54 1.72 14.72 -2.71
C SER A 54 0.91 13.48 -3.08
N PHE A 55 1.55 12.31 -3.15
CA PHE A 55 0.87 11.04 -3.38
C PHE A 55 -0.14 10.73 -2.27
N ALA A 56 0.27 10.86 -1.01
CA ALA A 56 -0.58 10.56 0.15
C ALA A 56 -1.78 11.53 0.25
N ILE A 57 -1.57 12.82 -0.03
CA ILE A 57 -2.64 13.84 -0.05
C ILE A 57 -3.67 13.50 -1.11
N MET A 58 -3.24 13.20 -2.34
CA MET A 58 -4.17 12.84 -3.41
C MET A 58 -4.93 11.54 -3.06
N GLN A 59 -4.25 10.53 -2.52
CA GLN A 59 -4.88 9.29 -2.09
C GLN A 59 -5.93 9.52 -0.99
N PHE A 60 -5.65 10.40 -0.03
CA PHE A 60 -6.59 10.76 1.02
C PHE A 60 -7.90 11.35 0.47
N PHE A 61 -7.81 12.26 -0.49
CA PHE A 61 -9.01 12.90 -1.07
C PHE A 61 -9.74 11.97 -2.06
N PHE A 62 -9.02 11.26 -2.91
CA PHE A 62 -9.63 10.48 -3.98
C PHE A 62 -10.08 9.08 -3.56
N SER A 63 -9.52 8.49 -2.50
CA SER A 63 -9.93 7.16 -2.04
C SER A 63 -11.41 7.08 -1.67
N PRO A 64 -12.00 8.00 -0.88
CA PRO A 64 -13.44 7.99 -0.62
C PRO A 64 -14.29 8.29 -1.87
N LEU A 65 -13.80 9.14 -2.78
CA LEU A 65 -14.51 9.51 -4.00
C LEU A 65 -14.64 8.32 -4.94
N LEU A 66 -13.52 7.65 -5.24
CA LEU A 66 -13.50 6.45 -6.08
C LEU A 66 -14.20 5.27 -5.41
N GLY A 67 -14.12 5.15 -4.08
CA GLY A 67 -14.91 4.19 -3.33
C GLY A 67 -16.41 4.36 -3.56
N LYS A 68 -16.93 5.58 -3.39
CA LYS A 68 -18.35 5.89 -3.68
C LYS A 68 -18.72 5.74 -5.16
N ALA A 69 -17.81 6.10 -6.07
CA ALA A 69 -18.02 5.90 -7.49
C ALA A 69 -18.15 4.41 -7.82
N SER A 70 -17.32 3.56 -7.20
CA SER A 70 -17.37 2.10 -7.39
C SER A 70 -18.65 1.47 -6.82
N ASP A 71 -19.25 2.09 -5.80
CA ASP A 71 -20.57 1.70 -5.29
C ASP A 71 -21.69 1.99 -6.30
N LYS A 72 -21.58 3.03 -7.08
CA LYS A 72 -22.62 3.46 -8.03
C LYS A 72 -22.43 2.89 -9.43
N GLN A 73 -21.22 2.96 -9.95
CA GLN A 73 -20.90 2.63 -11.36
C GLN A 73 -20.43 1.18 -11.55
N GLY A 74 -20.15 0.48 -10.43
CA GLY A 74 -19.61 -0.89 -10.45
C GLY A 74 -18.15 -0.95 -10.02
N ARG A 75 -17.74 -2.12 -9.52
CA ARG A 75 -16.39 -2.32 -8.98
C ARG A 75 -15.34 -2.43 -10.09
N LYS A 76 -15.62 -3.23 -11.10
CA LYS A 76 -14.68 -3.47 -12.20
C LYS A 76 -14.36 -2.20 -13.01
N PRO A 77 -15.33 -1.37 -13.45
CA PRO A 77 -15.03 -0.14 -14.18
C PRO A 77 -14.12 0.82 -13.39
N ILE A 78 -14.42 1.05 -12.11
CA ILE A 78 -13.62 1.95 -11.29
C ILE A 78 -12.23 1.37 -10.97
N LEU A 79 -12.12 0.06 -10.78
CA LEU A 79 -10.82 -0.61 -10.66
C LEU A 79 -9.97 -0.41 -11.93
N LEU A 80 -10.57 -0.55 -13.11
CA LEU A 80 -9.87 -0.33 -14.39
C LEU A 80 -9.46 1.13 -14.57
N ILE A 81 -10.30 2.09 -14.18
CA ILE A 81 -9.95 3.52 -14.18
C ILE A 81 -8.77 3.77 -13.25
N SER A 82 -8.78 3.22 -12.03
CA SER A 82 -7.66 3.35 -11.09
C SER A 82 -6.37 2.77 -11.68
N LEU A 83 -6.41 1.55 -12.21
CA LEU A 83 -5.25 0.92 -12.85
C LEU A 83 -4.73 1.74 -14.05
N PHE A 84 -5.63 2.34 -14.83
CA PHE A 84 -5.23 3.20 -15.94
C PHE A 84 -4.55 4.48 -15.47
N ILE A 85 -5.02 5.08 -14.37
CA ILE A 85 -4.37 6.23 -13.72
C ILE A 85 -2.97 5.82 -13.21
N SER A 86 -2.83 4.66 -12.57
CA SER A 86 -1.53 4.12 -12.15
C SER A 86 -0.60 3.89 -13.35
N PHE A 87 -1.11 3.36 -14.45
CA PHE A 87 -0.35 3.19 -15.69
C PHE A 87 0.18 4.52 -16.23
N ILE A 88 -0.65 5.55 -16.29
CA ILE A 88 -0.23 6.91 -16.68
C ILE A 88 0.84 7.44 -15.73
N SER A 89 0.64 7.28 -14.42
CA SER A 89 1.60 7.69 -13.39
C SER A 89 2.97 7.05 -13.61
N PHE A 90 3.02 5.73 -13.78
CA PHE A 90 4.27 5.00 -14.02
C PHE A 90 4.89 5.33 -15.38
N THR A 91 4.06 5.62 -16.39
CA THR A 91 4.55 6.11 -17.67
C THR A 91 5.26 7.45 -17.51
N ILE A 92 4.63 8.43 -16.86
CA ILE A 92 5.26 9.75 -16.61
C ILE A 92 6.55 9.57 -15.78
N PHE A 93 6.52 8.70 -14.77
CA PHE A 93 7.69 8.39 -13.95
C PHE A 93 8.85 7.84 -14.79
N SER A 94 8.57 6.91 -15.71
CA SER A 94 9.58 6.23 -16.54
C SER A 94 10.32 7.19 -17.49
N PHE A 95 9.62 8.21 -17.95
CA PHE A 95 10.15 9.24 -18.85
C PHE A 95 10.53 10.55 -18.11
N ALA A 96 10.54 10.53 -16.77
CA ALA A 96 10.83 11.73 -16.00
C ALA A 96 12.29 12.17 -16.23
N ASN A 97 12.45 13.41 -16.68
CA ASN A 97 13.71 14.10 -16.87
C ASN A 97 13.85 15.35 -15.98
N SER A 98 12.94 15.54 -15.07
CA SER A 98 12.92 16.65 -14.12
C SER A 98 12.15 16.31 -12.86
N TYR A 99 12.46 17.01 -11.76
CA TYR A 99 11.70 16.89 -10.51
C TYR A 99 10.21 17.14 -10.68
N LEU A 100 9.81 18.11 -11.52
CA LEU A 100 8.39 18.41 -11.77
C LEU A 100 7.68 17.23 -12.41
N MET A 101 8.29 16.51 -13.34
CA MET A 101 7.68 15.31 -13.91
C MET A 101 7.53 14.19 -12.86
N LEU A 102 8.51 14.02 -11.97
CA LEU A 102 8.36 13.11 -10.82
C LEU A 102 7.18 13.52 -9.94
N LEU A 103 7.07 14.82 -9.62
CA LEU A 103 5.99 15.34 -8.80
C LEU A 103 4.62 15.09 -9.45
N PHE A 104 4.48 15.38 -10.76
CA PHE A 104 3.24 15.09 -11.49
C PHE A 104 2.91 13.59 -11.48
N SER A 105 3.90 12.72 -11.65
CA SER A 105 3.66 11.28 -11.56
C SER A 105 3.12 10.89 -10.18
N ARG A 106 3.65 11.47 -9.09
CA ARG A 106 3.20 11.19 -7.72
C ARG A 106 1.78 11.70 -7.47
N ILE A 107 1.46 12.91 -7.93
CA ILE A 107 0.11 13.50 -7.85
C ILE A 107 -0.89 12.59 -8.58
N ILE A 108 -0.62 12.22 -9.82
CA ILE A 108 -1.50 11.37 -10.62
C ILE A 108 -1.63 9.98 -9.97
N GLY A 109 -0.52 9.36 -9.56
CA GLY A 109 -0.54 8.05 -8.92
C GLY A 109 -1.32 8.01 -7.61
N GLY A 110 -1.33 9.12 -6.85
CA GLY A 110 -2.11 9.22 -5.62
C GLY A 110 -3.64 9.26 -5.85
N ILE A 111 -4.10 9.60 -7.06
CA ILE A 111 -5.53 9.53 -7.41
C ILE A 111 -6.00 8.07 -7.50
N ALA A 112 -5.13 7.17 -7.90
CA ALA A 112 -5.44 5.75 -8.04
C ALA A 112 -5.67 5.10 -6.66
N THR A 113 -6.72 4.30 -6.54
CA THR A 113 -7.15 3.70 -5.26
C THR A 113 -7.60 2.24 -5.42
N GLU A 114 -6.80 1.44 -6.11
CA GLU A 114 -7.07 0.03 -6.40
C GLU A 114 -7.39 -0.76 -5.15
N ARG A 115 -6.67 -0.50 -4.03
CA ARG A 115 -6.85 -1.22 -2.77
C ARG A 115 -8.24 -1.05 -2.18
N ALA A 116 -8.77 0.17 -2.18
CA ALA A 116 -10.09 0.45 -1.63
C ALA A 116 -11.18 -0.27 -2.44
N VAL A 117 -11.07 -0.23 -3.77
CA VAL A 117 -12.02 -0.92 -4.67
C VAL A 117 -11.88 -2.43 -4.57
N ALA A 118 -10.65 -2.96 -4.47
CA ALA A 118 -10.38 -4.39 -4.30
C ALA A 118 -10.97 -4.94 -3.00
N GLN A 119 -10.80 -4.24 -1.89
CA GLN A 119 -11.40 -4.60 -0.60
C GLN A 119 -12.93 -4.59 -0.66
N ALA A 120 -13.50 -3.57 -1.30
CA ALA A 120 -14.94 -3.49 -1.49
C ALA A 120 -15.46 -4.63 -2.41
N TYR A 121 -14.71 -4.97 -3.48
CA TYR A 121 -15.05 -6.11 -4.34
C TYR A 121 -15.11 -7.42 -3.55
N ILE A 122 -14.08 -7.72 -2.74
CA ILE A 122 -14.07 -8.93 -1.90
C ILE A 122 -15.24 -8.92 -0.92
N ALA A 123 -15.54 -7.77 -0.30
CA ALA A 123 -16.68 -7.66 0.60
C ALA A 123 -18.02 -7.96 -0.09
N ASP A 124 -18.16 -7.58 -1.37
CA ASP A 124 -19.36 -7.80 -2.15
C ASP A 124 -19.56 -9.26 -2.61
N VAL A 125 -18.46 -10.03 -2.78
CA VAL A 125 -18.51 -11.42 -3.29
C VAL A 125 -18.32 -12.49 -2.20
N THR A 126 -18.10 -12.08 -0.94
CA THR A 126 -17.77 -13.00 0.16
C THR A 126 -18.81 -12.94 1.27
N ASP A 127 -19.27 -14.10 1.74
CA ASP A 127 -20.15 -14.21 2.89
C ASP A 127 -19.44 -13.75 4.19
N HIS A 128 -20.19 -13.26 5.18
CA HIS A 128 -19.65 -12.77 6.46
C HIS A 128 -18.67 -13.75 7.14
N LYS A 129 -18.97 -15.06 7.11
CA LYS A 129 -18.13 -16.12 7.72
C LYS A 129 -16.73 -16.23 7.10
N ASN A 130 -16.60 -15.97 5.80
CA ASN A 130 -15.37 -16.12 5.05
C ASN A 130 -14.64 -14.79 4.80
N ARG A 131 -15.29 -13.65 5.09
CA ARG A 131 -14.78 -12.31 4.77
C ARG A 131 -13.40 -12.03 5.37
N THR A 132 -13.20 -12.37 6.65
CA THR A 132 -11.90 -12.19 7.32
C THR A 132 -10.80 -13.00 6.64
N LYS A 133 -11.09 -14.25 6.26
CA LYS A 133 -10.13 -15.11 5.55
C LYS A 133 -9.76 -14.55 4.18
N GLU A 134 -10.73 -14.09 3.42
CA GLU A 134 -10.50 -13.55 2.07
C GLU A 134 -9.81 -12.18 2.12
N MET A 135 -10.15 -11.32 3.09
CA MET A 135 -9.42 -10.09 3.36
C MET A 135 -7.96 -10.34 3.77
N GLY A 136 -7.69 -11.42 4.51
CA GLY A 136 -6.33 -11.85 4.84
C GLY A 136 -5.47 -12.14 3.61
N LYS A 137 -6.05 -12.59 2.50
CA LYS A 137 -5.32 -12.78 1.24
C LYS A 137 -4.85 -11.46 0.62
N ILE A 138 -5.64 -10.37 0.77
CA ILE A 138 -5.18 -9.02 0.39
C ILE A 138 -3.97 -8.63 1.25
N GLY A 139 -4.05 -8.85 2.57
CA GLY A 139 -2.90 -8.60 3.44
C GLY A 139 -1.63 -9.34 3.02
N ALA A 140 -1.76 -10.63 2.66
CA ALA A 140 -0.66 -11.42 2.14
C ALA A 140 -0.11 -10.87 0.80
N ALA A 141 -1.00 -10.43 -0.11
CA ALA A 141 -0.60 -9.82 -1.38
C ALA A 141 0.14 -8.49 -1.16
N LEU A 142 -0.33 -7.66 -0.21
CA LEU A 142 0.35 -6.43 0.20
C LEU A 142 1.76 -6.73 0.72
N GLY A 143 1.91 -7.67 1.66
CA GLY A 143 3.21 -8.05 2.22
C GLY A 143 4.17 -8.59 1.15
N ALA A 144 3.71 -9.50 0.28
CA ALA A 144 4.51 -10.05 -0.80
C ALA A 144 4.95 -8.95 -1.80
N GLY A 145 4.06 -8.03 -2.15
CA GLY A 145 4.38 -6.90 -3.04
C GLY A 145 5.41 -5.95 -2.45
N PHE A 146 5.32 -5.67 -1.14
CA PHE A 146 6.31 -4.85 -0.42
C PHE A 146 7.69 -5.49 -0.28
N ILE A 147 7.82 -6.79 -0.48
CA ILE A 147 9.12 -7.49 -0.51
C ILE A 147 9.67 -7.53 -1.92
N ILE A 148 8.83 -8.01 -2.85
CA ILE A 148 9.24 -8.23 -4.24
C ILE A 148 9.47 -6.91 -4.96
N GLY A 149 8.67 -5.88 -4.67
CA GLY A 149 8.79 -4.56 -5.28
C GLY A 149 10.16 -3.94 -5.08
N PRO A 150 10.60 -3.66 -3.84
CA PRO A 150 11.93 -3.11 -3.58
C PRO A 150 13.08 -3.98 -4.12
N ALA A 151 12.96 -5.32 -4.01
CA ALA A 151 13.94 -6.23 -4.57
C ALA A 151 14.11 -6.05 -6.07
N LEU A 152 13.00 -6.02 -6.81
CA LEU A 152 13.01 -5.76 -8.25
C LEU A 152 13.51 -4.36 -8.55
N GLY A 153 13.07 -3.36 -7.80
CA GLY A 153 13.48 -1.97 -7.97
C GLY A 153 14.99 -1.79 -7.88
N GLY A 154 15.62 -2.35 -6.84
CA GLY A 154 17.05 -2.28 -6.65
C GLY A 154 17.85 -3.00 -7.74
N ILE A 155 17.43 -4.21 -8.11
CA ILE A 155 18.10 -4.95 -9.20
C ILE A 155 17.96 -4.20 -10.54
N LEU A 156 16.75 -3.74 -10.86
CA LEU A 156 16.48 -3.06 -12.12
C LEU A 156 17.19 -1.70 -12.21
N SER A 157 17.36 -0.99 -11.10
CA SER A 157 18.05 0.30 -11.06
C SER A 157 19.53 0.21 -11.45
N THR A 158 20.15 -0.96 -11.33
CA THR A 158 21.55 -1.17 -11.78
C THR A 158 21.71 -1.09 -13.31
N TYR A 159 20.61 -1.28 -14.04
CA TYR A 159 20.57 -1.17 -15.52
C TYR A 159 20.17 0.23 -16.00
N GLY A 160 19.85 1.16 -15.11
CA GLY A 160 19.51 2.53 -15.40
C GLY A 160 18.26 3.01 -14.65
N PHE A 161 18.19 4.33 -14.41
CA PHE A 161 17.11 4.93 -13.63
C PHE A 161 15.71 4.73 -14.20
N SER A 162 15.54 4.73 -15.52
CA SER A 162 14.23 4.55 -16.17
C SER A 162 13.70 3.11 -16.13
N ILE A 163 14.60 2.12 -15.99
CA ILE A 163 14.24 0.69 -16.10
C ILE A 163 13.21 0.24 -15.04
N PRO A 164 13.35 0.60 -13.73
CA PRO A 164 12.35 0.30 -12.73
C PRO A 164 10.96 0.86 -13.07
N GLY A 165 10.93 2.08 -13.62
CA GLY A 165 9.67 2.70 -14.06
C GLY A 165 9.03 1.93 -15.22
N TYR A 166 9.80 1.53 -16.23
CA TYR A 166 9.30 0.71 -17.35
C TYR A 166 8.76 -0.65 -16.84
N ALA A 167 9.41 -1.26 -15.85
CA ALA A 167 8.93 -2.49 -15.25
C ALA A 167 7.59 -2.29 -14.53
N ALA A 168 7.46 -1.24 -13.71
CA ALA A 168 6.20 -0.92 -13.03
C ALA A 168 5.07 -0.61 -14.03
N MET A 169 5.35 0.18 -15.07
CA MET A 169 4.43 0.48 -16.17
C MET A 169 3.96 -0.81 -16.87
N SER A 170 4.90 -1.69 -17.23
CA SER A 170 4.60 -2.95 -17.93
C SER A 170 3.77 -3.90 -17.06
N LEU A 171 4.11 -4.04 -15.78
CA LEU A 171 3.34 -4.82 -14.81
C LEU A 171 1.91 -4.31 -14.68
N THR A 172 1.72 -2.99 -14.63
CA THR A 172 0.40 -2.38 -14.54
C THR A 172 -0.41 -2.59 -15.82
N LEU A 173 0.23 -2.50 -17.00
CA LEU A 173 -0.42 -2.81 -18.28
C LEU A 173 -0.89 -4.28 -18.34
N ILE A 174 -0.04 -5.22 -17.93
CA ILE A 174 -0.40 -6.63 -17.83
C ILE A 174 -1.58 -6.82 -16.87
N ASN A 175 -1.58 -6.10 -15.73
CA ASN A 175 -2.65 -6.15 -14.75
C ASN A 175 -3.98 -5.64 -15.33
N ILE A 176 -3.96 -4.53 -16.08
CA ILE A 176 -5.15 -4.01 -16.79
C ILE A 176 -5.72 -5.09 -17.73
N LEU A 177 -4.88 -5.67 -18.58
CA LEU A 177 -5.29 -6.71 -19.52
C LEU A 177 -5.85 -7.93 -18.80
N PHE A 178 -5.25 -8.31 -17.68
CA PHE A 178 -5.69 -9.42 -16.85
C PHE A 178 -7.07 -9.15 -16.22
N VAL A 179 -7.27 -7.96 -15.65
CA VAL A 179 -8.57 -7.55 -15.06
C VAL A 179 -9.65 -7.45 -16.13
N ILE A 180 -9.35 -6.91 -17.32
CA ILE A 180 -10.32 -6.86 -18.43
C ILE A 180 -10.79 -8.26 -18.79
N SER A 181 -9.85 -9.21 -18.92
CA SER A 181 -10.09 -10.55 -19.43
C SER A 181 -10.76 -11.48 -18.41
N PHE A 182 -10.42 -11.38 -17.14
CA PHE A 182 -10.77 -12.41 -16.15
C PHE A 182 -11.64 -11.91 -15.00
N LEU A 183 -11.71 -10.61 -14.71
CA LEU A 183 -12.53 -10.11 -13.62
C LEU A 183 -13.97 -9.88 -14.08
N PRO A 184 -14.98 -10.60 -13.55
CA PRO A 184 -16.38 -10.28 -13.78
C PRO A 184 -16.80 -9.09 -12.88
N GLU A 185 -17.86 -8.36 -13.27
CA GLU A 185 -18.50 -7.42 -12.34
C GLU A 185 -19.20 -8.24 -11.22
N PRO A 186 -19.03 -7.87 -9.94
CA PRO A 186 -19.61 -8.62 -8.84
C PRO A 186 -21.14 -8.51 -8.86
N GLN A 187 -21.82 -9.64 -8.73
CA GLN A 187 -23.24 -9.63 -8.39
C GLN A 187 -23.33 -9.34 -6.89
N ARG A 188 -23.76 -8.12 -6.55
CA ARG A 188 -23.90 -7.72 -5.14
C ARG A 188 -24.84 -8.69 -4.43
N ILE A 189 -24.39 -9.30 -3.36
CA ILE A 189 -25.25 -9.98 -2.41
C ILE A 189 -26.04 -8.87 -1.71
N LYS A 190 -27.27 -8.62 -2.17
CA LYS A 190 -28.18 -7.64 -1.56
C LYS A 190 -28.53 -8.11 -0.16
N GLU A 191 -27.73 -7.76 0.83
CA GLU A 191 -28.18 -7.79 2.22
C GLU A 191 -29.05 -6.55 2.45
N LYS A 192 -30.35 -6.80 2.63
CA LYS A 192 -31.43 -5.80 2.84
C LYS A 192 -31.28 -4.92 4.09
N THR A 193 -30.19 -5.01 4.85
CA THR A 193 -30.12 -4.47 6.22
C THR A 193 -29.24 -3.24 6.41
N MET A 194 -28.63 -2.67 5.39
CA MET A 194 -27.74 -1.49 5.54
C MET A 194 -28.14 -0.25 4.72
N GLU A 195 -29.32 -0.19 4.15
CA GLU A 195 -29.77 1.00 3.40
C GLU A 195 -30.08 2.23 4.29
N SER A 196 -30.17 2.06 5.61
CA SER A 196 -30.61 3.14 6.51
C SER A 196 -29.50 3.97 7.16
N ILE A 197 -28.22 3.59 7.07
CA ILE A 197 -27.13 4.32 7.76
C ILE A 197 -26.30 5.19 6.80
N SER A 198 -26.41 4.97 5.49
CA SER A 198 -25.54 5.63 4.49
C SER A 198 -26.04 6.97 3.96
N GLN A 199 -27.24 7.43 4.31
CA GLN A 199 -27.88 8.54 3.58
C GLN A 199 -27.80 9.93 4.19
N SER A 200 -27.27 10.15 5.40
CA SER A 200 -27.41 11.50 5.98
C SER A 200 -26.23 12.14 6.71
N SER A 201 -25.14 11.47 6.95
CA SER A 201 -24.01 12.14 7.61
C SER A 201 -22.83 12.29 6.67
N GLY A 202 -22.40 13.53 6.40
CA GLY A 202 -21.18 13.80 5.66
C GLY A 202 -19.99 13.08 6.31
N TYR A 203 -19.00 12.63 5.50
CA TYR A 203 -17.82 11.88 5.92
C TYR A 203 -17.20 12.39 7.24
N PHE A 204 -17.06 13.71 7.39
CA PHE A 204 -16.54 14.34 8.60
C PHE A 204 -17.46 14.21 9.84
N ARG A 205 -18.79 14.15 9.65
CA ARG A 205 -19.72 13.90 10.77
C ARG A 205 -19.59 12.47 11.27
N GLY A 206 -19.56 11.49 10.37
CA GLY A 206 -19.37 10.09 10.72
C GLY A 206 -18.06 9.84 11.46
N LEU A 207 -16.97 10.48 11.04
CA LEU A 207 -15.68 10.42 11.72
C LEU A 207 -15.76 11.03 13.12
N ARG A 208 -16.33 12.22 13.27
CA ARG A 208 -16.52 12.89 14.55
C ARG A 208 -17.35 12.07 15.54
N ASP A 209 -18.43 11.45 15.06
CA ASP A 209 -19.32 10.62 15.89
C ASP A 209 -18.62 9.33 16.31
N SER A 210 -17.77 8.76 15.43
CA SER A 210 -16.95 7.58 15.74
C SER A 210 -15.87 7.89 16.78
N LEU A 211 -15.22 9.06 16.68
CA LEU A 211 -14.21 9.51 17.65
C LEU A 211 -14.80 9.77 19.05
N ARG A 212 -16.10 10.08 19.14
CA ARG A 212 -16.79 10.30 20.42
C ARG A 212 -17.21 9.01 21.13
N LYS A 213 -17.18 7.87 20.45
CA LYS A 213 -17.52 6.58 21.06
C LYS A 213 -16.38 6.11 21.99
N PRO A 214 -16.68 5.71 23.24
CA PRO A 214 -15.67 5.47 24.29
C PRO A 214 -14.67 4.36 23.95
N LEU A 215 -15.04 3.38 23.12
CA LEU A 215 -14.17 2.29 22.70
C LEU A 215 -13.52 2.55 21.33
N LEU A 216 -14.26 3.12 20.40
CA LEU A 216 -13.81 3.36 19.02
C LEU A 216 -12.86 4.56 18.91
N GLY A 217 -13.12 5.63 19.67
CA GLY A 217 -12.32 6.85 19.60
C GLY A 217 -10.85 6.63 19.94
N PRO A 218 -10.52 6.08 21.12
CA PRO A 218 -9.13 5.78 21.48
C PRO A 218 -8.46 4.81 20.50
N THR A 219 -9.17 3.78 20.04
CA THR A 219 -8.64 2.81 19.06
C THR A 219 -8.29 3.48 17.74
N LEU A 220 -9.16 4.36 17.22
CA LEU A 220 -8.89 5.13 16.00
C LEU A 220 -7.71 6.09 16.16
N LEU A 221 -7.57 6.70 17.35
CA LEU A 221 -6.44 7.59 17.64
C LEU A 221 -5.12 6.83 17.68
N ILE A 222 -5.07 5.68 18.35
CA ILE A 222 -3.88 4.81 18.38
C ILE A 222 -3.53 4.38 16.95
N LEU A 223 -4.50 3.91 16.17
CA LEU A 223 -4.30 3.51 14.78
C LEU A 223 -3.77 4.67 13.93
N PHE A 224 -4.29 5.89 14.13
CA PHE A 224 -3.82 7.08 13.45
C PHE A 224 -2.35 7.39 13.78
N ILE A 225 -1.98 7.40 15.08
CA ILE A 225 -0.62 7.68 15.53
C ILE A 225 0.36 6.62 15.00
N VAL A 226 0.00 5.34 15.09
CA VAL A 226 0.84 4.23 14.59
C VAL A 226 1.02 4.33 13.06
N THR A 227 -0.06 4.60 12.34
CA THR A 227 0.01 4.75 10.87
C THR A 227 0.83 5.97 10.47
N LEU A 228 0.69 7.08 11.22
CA LEU A 228 1.49 8.28 11.01
C LEU A 228 2.98 7.99 11.19
N ALA A 229 3.36 7.33 12.29
CA ALA A 229 4.73 6.95 12.56
C ALA A 229 5.25 5.94 11.51
N PHE A 230 4.46 4.93 11.14
CA PHE A 230 4.82 3.95 10.10
C PHE A 230 5.05 4.61 8.73
N SER A 231 4.29 5.66 8.40
CA SER A 231 4.42 6.38 7.13
C SER A 231 5.75 7.14 6.98
N THR A 232 6.50 7.33 8.06
CA THR A 232 7.83 7.96 8.02
C THR A 232 8.93 6.99 7.56
N ILE A 233 8.76 5.68 7.73
CA ILE A 233 9.76 4.66 7.42
C ILE A 233 10.24 4.73 5.96
N PRO A 234 9.36 4.80 4.94
CA PRO A 234 9.79 4.90 3.54
C PRO A 234 10.60 6.16 3.20
N VAL A 235 10.60 7.15 4.08
CA VAL A 235 11.39 8.39 3.93
C VAL A 235 12.68 8.31 4.72
N ILE A 236 12.58 7.97 6.01
CA ILE A 236 13.71 8.01 6.95
C ILE A 236 14.72 6.92 6.66
N VAL A 237 14.27 5.69 6.39
CA VAL A 237 15.18 4.56 6.14
C VAL A 237 16.09 4.82 4.94
N PRO A 238 15.59 5.24 3.76
CA PRO A 238 16.47 5.58 2.64
C PRO A 238 17.43 6.73 2.94
N LEU A 239 16.94 7.81 3.54
CA LEU A 239 17.78 8.97 3.85
C LEU A 239 18.92 8.60 4.79
N LEU A 240 18.63 7.93 5.91
CA LEU A 240 19.67 7.49 6.86
C LEU A 240 20.62 6.46 6.22
N SER A 241 20.13 5.59 5.36
CA SER A 241 20.96 4.61 4.65
C SER A 241 21.97 5.29 3.72
N ILE A 242 21.55 6.34 3.03
CA ILE A 242 22.43 7.13 2.16
C ILE A 242 23.40 7.97 3.01
N ASP A 243 22.89 8.73 3.98
CA ASP A 243 23.67 9.70 4.73
C ASP A 243 24.71 9.05 5.66
N PHE A 244 24.38 7.93 6.32
CA PHE A 244 25.26 7.30 7.30
C PHE A 244 26.14 6.19 6.71
N PHE A 245 25.61 5.46 5.72
CA PHE A 245 26.28 4.26 5.22
C PHE A 245 26.65 4.35 3.74
N ASN A 246 26.30 5.45 3.03
CA ASN A 246 26.49 5.63 1.60
C ASN A 246 25.90 4.48 0.75
N PHE A 247 24.77 3.91 1.19
CA PHE A 247 24.14 2.82 0.48
C PHE A 247 23.66 3.26 -0.90
N ASN A 248 23.99 2.44 -1.90
CA ASN A 248 23.42 2.58 -3.23
C ASN A 248 21.98 2.00 -3.29
N SER A 249 21.33 2.13 -4.45
CA SER A 249 19.95 1.69 -4.64
C SER A 249 19.76 0.18 -4.43
N LEU A 250 20.76 -0.63 -4.80
CA LEU A 250 20.72 -2.08 -4.60
C LEU A 250 20.85 -2.46 -3.11
N GLU A 251 21.80 -1.84 -2.41
CA GLU A 251 22.01 -2.08 -0.97
C GLU A 251 20.80 -1.63 -0.15
N LEU A 252 20.19 -0.49 -0.49
CA LEU A 252 18.94 -0.06 0.11
C LEU A 252 17.80 -1.07 -0.13
N SER A 253 17.77 -1.71 -1.28
CA SER A 253 16.77 -2.74 -1.56
C SER A 253 16.92 -3.97 -0.67
N TYR A 254 18.13 -4.34 -0.28
CA TYR A 254 18.35 -5.40 0.72
C TYR A 254 17.76 -5.04 2.09
N VAL A 255 17.80 -3.77 2.49
CA VAL A 255 17.15 -3.32 3.73
C VAL A 255 15.63 -3.54 3.65
N PHE A 256 15.00 -3.16 2.54
CA PHE A 256 13.55 -3.39 2.38
C PHE A 256 13.18 -4.88 2.25
N ILE A 257 14.01 -5.69 1.61
CA ILE A 257 13.83 -7.16 1.59
C ILE A 257 13.88 -7.71 3.00
N TYR A 258 14.84 -7.29 3.81
CA TYR A 258 14.96 -7.69 5.21
C TYR A 258 13.73 -7.31 6.03
N ILE A 259 13.27 -6.05 5.96
CA ILE A 259 12.04 -5.57 6.61
C ILE A 259 10.85 -6.44 6.18
N GLY A 260 10.73 -6.70 4.88
CA GLY A 260 9.64 -7.51 4.35
C GLY A 260 9.68 -8.97 4.81
N LEU A 261 10.85 -9.59 4.89
CA LEU A 261 10.99 -10.95 5.43
C LEU A 261 10.57 -11.03 6.89
N ILE A 262 10.98 -10.05 7.72
CA ILE A 262 10.54 -9.97 9.12
C ILE A 262 9.02 -9.83 9.19
N GLN A 263 8.43 -8.98 8.35
CA GLN A 263 6.98 -8.79 8.30
C GLN A 263 6.24 -10.09 7.97
N ILE A 264 6.75 -10.92 7.03
CA ILE A 264 6.17 -12.24 6.74
C ILE A 264 6.26 -13.15 7.96
N VAL A 265 7.41 -13.23 8.61
CA VAL A 265 7.62 -14.08 9.79
C VAL A 265 6.69 -13.63 10.92
N MET A 266 6.59 -12.34 11.17
CA MET A 266 5.72 -11.77 12.20
C MET A 266 4.25 -12.06 11.91
N GLN A 267 3.76 -11.69 10.73
CA GLN A 267 2.34 -11.85 10.38
C GLN A 267 1.94 -13.30 10.13
N GLY A 268 2.81 -14.09 9.50
CA GLY A 268 2.52 -15.47 9.14
C GLY A 268 2.63 -16.48 10.32
N PHE A 269 3.59 -16.28 11.19
CA PHE A 269 3.93 -17.29 12.21
C PHE A 269 3.88 -16.79 13.65
N LEU A 270 4.39 -15.58 13.93
CA LEU A 270 4.57 -15.11 15.30
C LEU A 270 3.30 -14.50 15.89
N ILE A 271 2.55 -13.69 15.12
CA ILE A 271 1.42 -12.92 15.65
C ILE A 271 0.38 -13.80 16.34
N ASN A 272 0.05 -14.95 15.77
CA ASN A 272 -0.91 -15.89 16.36
C ASN A 272 -0.40 -16.54 17.67
N ARG A 273 0.91 -16.77 17.78
CA ARG A 273 1.52 -17.31 19.00
C ARG A 273 1.62 -16.25 20.09
N LEU A 274 2.01 -15.02 19.70
CA LEU A 274 2.14 -13.90 20.61
C LEU A 274 0.77 -13.47 21.15
N SER A 275 -0.26 -13.40 20.29
CA SER A 275 -1.64 -13.07 20.69
C SER A 275 -2.20 -14.08 21.69
N LYS A 276 -1.97 -15.38 21.46
CA LYS A 276 -2.40 -16.42 22.43
C LYS A 276 -1.63 -16.36 23.75
N ARG A 277 -0.37 -15.94 23.75
CA ARG A 277 0.49 -15.93 24.94
C ARG A 277 0.34 -14.67 25.78
N PHE A 278 0.27 -13.50 25.15
CA PHE A 278 0.29 -12.20 25.81
C PHE A 278 -1.07 -11.50 25.83
N GLY A 279 -2.00 -11.90 24.99
CA GLY A 279 -3.27 -11.24 24.75
C GLY A 279 -3.16 -10.07 23.76
N GLU A 280 -4.26 -9.75 23.10
CA GLU A 280 -4.30 -8.70 22.05
C GLU A 280 -4.06 -7.30 22.64
N GLU A 281 -4.62 -7.02 23.82
CA GLU A 281 -4.48 -5.71 24.48
C GLU A 281 -3.04 -5.34 24.77
N LYS A 282 -2.23 -6.29 25.26
CA LYS A 282 -0.80 -6.07 25.55
C LYS A 282 0.00 -5.87 24.26
N LEU A 283 -0.34 -6.59 23.19
CA LEU A 283 0.33 -6.44 21.91
C LEU A 283 0.02 -5.09 21.26
N ILE A 284 -1.21 -4.59 21.38
CA ILE A 284 -1.59 -3.26 20.91
C ILE A 284 -0.81 -2.16 21.64
N ALA A 285 -0.48 -2.37 22.93
CA ALA A 285 0.33 -1.41 23.69
C ALA A 285 1.84 -1.54 23.40
N LEU A 286 2.37 -2.76 23.28
CA LEU A 286 3.80 -3.02 23.08
C LEU A 286 4.27 -2.68 21.65
N GLY A 287 3.46 -2.93 20.64
CA GLY A 287 3.84 -2.68 19.25
C GLY A 287 4.27 -1.23 18.99
N PRO A 288 3.48 -0.21 19.34
CA PRO A 288 3.86 1.18 19.21
C PRO A 288 5.12 1.57 19.98
N ILE A 289 5.35 0.97 21.16
CA ILE A 289 6.55 1.23 21.97
C ILE A 289 7.79 0.69 21.29
N LEU A 290 7.74 -0.55 20.79
CA LEU A 290 8.84 -1.16 20.03
C LEU A 290 9.13 -0.37 18.76
N MET A 291 8.10 0.07 18.04
CA MET A 291 8.25 0.89 16.84
C MET A 291 8.89 2.25 17.17
N ALA A 292 8.46 2.92 18.24
CA ALA A 292 9.05 4.18 18.69
C ALA A 292 10.53 4.02 19.08
N THR A 293 10.85 2.94 19.78
CA THR A 293 12.25 2.65 20.14
C THR A 293 13.11 2.38 18.91
N GLY A 294 12.60 1.62 17.92
CA GLY A 294 13.28 1.38 16.64
C GLY A 294 13.58 2.69 15.91
N ILE A 295 12.55 3.53 15.70
CA ILE A 295 12.72 4.82 15.02
C ILE A 295 13.72 5.74 15.74
N LEU A 296 13.71 5.75 17.07
CA LEU A 296 14.66 6.55 17.86
C LEU A 296 16.10 6.03 17.81
N LEU A 297 16.29 4.72 17.73
CA LEU A 297 17.63 4.11 17.68
C LEU A 297 18.33 4.32 16.33
N MET A 298 17.57 4.42 15.23
CA MET A 298 18.14 4.58 13.89
C MET A 298 19.11 5.76 13.75
N PRO A 299 18.77 7.00 14.15
CA PRO A 299 19.66 8.14 13.99
C PRO A 299 20.75 8.23 15.09
N ILE A 300 20.58 7.55 16.22
CA ILE A 300 21.51 7.64 17.36
C ILE A 300 22.74 6.79 17.11
N PHE A 301 22.57 5.60 16.59
CA PHE A 301 23.65 4.66 16.39
C PHE A 301 23.99 4.50 14.90
N GLN A 302 25.10 5.10 14.48
CA GLN A 302 25.63 4.96 13.12
C GLN A 302 26.32 3.61 12.92
N ASN A 303 25.60 2.53 13.20
CA ASN A 303 26.08 1.16 13.08
C ASN A 303 25.08 0.33 12.26
N VAL A 304 25.56 -0.33 11.22
CA VAL A 304 24.74 -1.10 10.29
C VAL A 304 23.95 -2.20 11.01
N ALA A 305 24.54 -2.92 11.95
CA ALA A 305 23.86 -3.99 12.67
C ALA A 305 22.71 -3.45 13.53
N ILE A 306 22.92 -2.32 14.24
CA ILE A 306 21.87 -1.65 15.02
C ILE A 306 20.78 -1.09 14.10
N PHE A 307 21.16 -0.55 12.94
CA PHE A 307 20.21 -0.07 11.94
C PHE A 307 19.28 -1.19 11.45
N PHE A 308 19.83 -2.37 11.13
CA PHE A 308 19.01 -3.53 10.76
C PHE A 308 18.14 -3.99 11.93
N LEU A 309 18.66 -4.06 13.14
CA LEU A 309 17.88 -4.43 14.34
C LEU A 309 16.75 -3.44 14.63
N ALA A 310 16.99 -2.15 14.46
CA ALA A 310 15.99 -1.10 14.66
C ALA A 310 14.84 -1.14 13.61
N ASN A 311 15.12 -1.70 12.43
CA ASN A 311 14.11 -1.90 11.37
C ASN A 311 13.39 -3.25 11.49
N ALA A 312 13.76 -4.12 12.43
CA ALA A 312 13.12 -5.41 12.69
C ALA A 312 11.88 -5.29 13.58
#